data_8fd7a6edcc1368a77b2c105623482ca7
#
_entry.id   8fd7a6edcc1368a77b2c105623482ca7
#
_cell.length_a   1.000
_cell.length_b   1.000
_cell.length_c   1.000
_cell.angle_alpha   90.00
_cell.angle_beta   90.00
_cell.angle_gamma   90.00
#
_symmetry.space_group_name_H-M   'P 1'
#
loop_
_entity.id
_entity.type
_entity.pdbx_description
1 polymer ?
#
loop_
_entity_poly.entity_id
_entity_poly.type
_entity_poly.pdbx_seq_one_letter_code
_entity_poly.pdbx_strand_id
1 'polypeptide(L)'
;MNLIPIFVFSKIAKDIFIKNKIDKRLLNKVAYLRSECVPVILYSRLPYSILKAKIEKLGGSIKFELPIINAWSVNLPCNKLAKIASLSGIHFIAEDSTIQVQLNIATQEINSRKVNDLGYTGKGVTIAFLDTGIYPHPDFTKPKNRIVAFYDVVNGKKQPYDDNGHGTHVAGDAAGNGYASNGKYKGVAPEANIVAVKVLDAYGKGLSSDILAGMQWVLDNKDKYNIRIVSLSIGETPSLPTFLDPLVRGVDTLWKHGIVVTVAAGNSGPNYNTITSPGTSRNAITVGAVDDKRTSDISDDEIAQFSGRGSPYLYKPDIVAPGVKIISTASGNVPFGADEIMVNKAYRTATGTSMATPMAAGAAALLLEKNPNLANIQIKNILKSTAIKIGDAGLWTQGSGMINIEEALKKV
;
A
#
# COMPACT_ATOMS: atom_id res chain seq x y z
N MET A 1 18.58 17.72 -53.33
CA MET A 1 18.50 16.79 -52.18
C MET A 1 19.39 17.34 -51.06
N ASN A 2 18.78 18.06 -50.11
CA ASN A 2 19.55 18.65 -49.00
C ASN A 2 19.88 17.54 -47.98
N LEU A 3 21.14 17.17 -47.93
CA LEU A 3 21.70 16.28 -46.88
C LEU A 3 21.59 16.98 -45.55
N ILE A 4 20.64 16.58 -44.70
CA ILE A 4 20.61 16.97 -43.29
C ILE A 4 21.91 16.41 -42.65
N PRO A 5 22.75 17.24 -42.04
CA PRO A 5 24.05 16.80 -41.54
C PRO A 5 23.88 15.66 -40.53
N ILE A 6 24.68 14.61 -40.59
CA ILE A 6 24.72 13.46 -39.67
C ILE A 6 24.80 13.93 -38.22
N PHE A 7 25.42 15.07 -37.94
CA PHE A 7 25.51 15.71 -36.62
C PHE A 7 24.14 16.11 -36.04
N VAL A 8 23.17 16.52 -36.85
CA VAL A 8 21.82 16.90 -36.41
C VAL A 8 21.03 15.65 -36.03
N PHE A 9 21.14 14.58 -36.82
CA PHE A 9 20.52 13.29 -36.51
C PHE A 9 21.05 12.69 -35.19
N SER A 10 22.35 12.79 -34.92
CA SER A 10 22.93 12.29 -33.70
C SER A 10 22.48 13.07 -32.45
N LYS A 11 22.28 14.38 -32.55
CA LYS A 11 21.80 15.22 -31.46
C LYS A 11 20.31 14.95 -31.17
N ILE A 12 19.47 14.87 -32.19
CA ILE A 12 18.04 14.56 -32.06
C ILE A 12 17.84 13.17 -31.46
N ALA A 13 18.58 12.15 -31.96
CA ALA A 13 18.52 10.79 -31.42
C ALA A 13 18.95 10.75 -29.94
N LYS A 14 20.00 11.51 -29.57
CA LYS A 14 20.46 11.62 -28.18
C LYS A 14 19.43 12.30 -27.30
N ASP A 15 18.79 13.36 -27.76
CA ASP A 15 17.77 14.09 -27.02
C ASP A 15 16.50 13.21 -26.82
N ILE A 16 16.10 12.44 -27.83
CA ILE A 16 15.01 11.48 -27.73
C ILE A 16 15.37 10.36 -26.75
N PHE A 17 16.58 9.82 -26.82
CA PHE A 17 17.07 8.77 -25.93
C PHE A 17 17.08 9.23 -24.45
N ILE A 18 17.53 10.47 -24.19
CA ILE A 18 17.54 11.07 -22.84
C ILE A 18 16.11 11.26 -22.34
N LYS A 19 15.20 11.79 -23.16
CA LYS A 19 13.80 12.00 -22.80
C LYS A 19 13.07 10.68 -22.47
N ASN A 20 13.40 9.60 -23.16
CA ASN A 20 12.82 8.28 -22.87
C ASN A 20 13.29 7.66 -21.54
N LYS A 21 14.36 8.18 -20.95
CA LYS A 21 14.85 7.79 -19.61
C LYS A 21 14.23 8.59 -18.47
N ILE A 22 13.36 9.54 -18.74
CA ILE A 22 12.78 10.42 -17.71
C ILE A 22 11.25 10.27 -17.75
N ASP A 23 10.65 10.16 -16.57
CA ASP A 23 9.20 10.16 -16.40
C ASP A 23 8.56 11.37 -17.09
N LYS A 24 7.49 11.15 -17.84
CA LYS A 24 6.78 12.21 -18.56
C LYS A 24 6.18 13.27 -17.64
N ARG A 25 5.68 12.87 -16.45
CA ARG A 25 5.17 13.83 -15.44
C ARG A 25 6.29 14.75 -14.99
N LEU A 26 7.45 14.16 -14.69
CA LEU A 26 8.64 14.91 -14.29
C LEU A 26 9.09 15.86 -15.39
N LEU A 27 9.10 15.44 -16.66
CA LEU A 27 9.43 16.33 -17.80
C LEU A 27 8.48 17.52 -17.90
N ASN A 28 7.18 17.30 -17.74
CA ASN A 28 6.18 18.36 -17.78
C ASN A 28 6.36 19.32 -16.59
N LYS A 29 6.60 18.82 -15.40
CA LYS A 29 6.81 19.62 -14.17
C LYS A 29 8.05 20.51 -14.29
N VAL A 30 9.15 19.97 -14.81
CA VAL A 30 10.43 20.66 -14.98
C VAL A 30 10.37 21.78 -16.02
N ALA A 31 9.45 21.71 -16.97
CA ALA A 31 9.26 22.77 -17.98
C ALA A 31 8.90 24.13 -17.33
N TYR A 32 8.31 24.12 -16.13
CA TYR A 32 7.90 25.32 -15.39
C TYR A 32 8.86 25.70 -14.24
N LEU A 33 9.74 24.77 -13.82
CA LEU A 33 10.68 24.95 -12.70
C LEU A 33 12.09 25.25 -13.24
N ARG A 34 12.61 26.46 -13.09
CA ARG A 34 13.91 26.86 -13.72
C ARG A 34 15.17 26.34 -13.01
N SER A 35 15.18 26.29 -11.67
CA SER A 35 16.39 25.90 -10.89
C SER A 35 16.10 25.21 -9.58
N GLU A 36 14.84 24.96 -9.25
CA GLU A 36 14.46 24.28 -8.02
C GLU A 36 14.91 22.82 -8.04
N CYS A 37 15.23 22.29 -6.86
CA CYS A 37 15.48 20.86 -6.71
C CYS A 37 14.15 20.09 -6.71
N VAL A 38 14.13 18.98 -7.44
CA VAL A 38 12.98 18.07 -7.50
C VAL A 38 13.37 16.71 -6.92
N PRO A 39 12.50 16.07 -6.10
CA PRO A 39 12.72 14.73 -5.62
C PRO A 39 12.48 13.73 -6.75
N VAL A 40 13.42 12.81 -6.93
CA VAL A 40 13.38 11.78 -7.98
C VAL A 40 13.85 10.43 -7.47
N ILE A 41 13.34 9.36 -8.04
CA ILE A 41 13.83 7.99 -7.87
C ILE A 41 14.70 7.64 -9.08
N LEU A 42 15.98 7.42 -8.83
CA LEU A 42 17.01 7.22 -9.84
C LEU A 42 17.37 5.74 -9.94
N TYR A 43 16.95 5.07 -11.00
CA TYR A 43 17.35 3.69 -11.28
C TYR A 43 18.77 3.66 -11.86
N SER A 44 19.73 3.13 -11.09
CA SER A 44 21.15 3.19 -11.44
C SER A 44 21.88 1.90 -11.11
N ARG A 45 22.82 1.50 -12.00
CA ARG A 45 23.81 0.46 -11.74
C ARG A 45 25.17 1.02 -11.34
N LEU A 46 25.29 2.34 -11.18
CA LEU A 46 26.54 2.94 -10.76
C LEU A 46 26.81 2.63 -9.27
N PRO A 47 28.07 2.34 -8.91
CA PRO A 47 28.47 2.22 -7.50
C PRO A 47 28.13 3.51 -6.72
N TYR A 48 27.78 3.35 -5.43
CA TYR A 48 27.37 4.45 -4.55
C TYR A 48 28.31 5.64 -4.58
N SER A 49 29.62 5.41 -4.41
CA SER A 49 30.64 6.47 -4.36
C SER A 49 30.68 7.28 -5.65
N ILE A 50 30.57 6.62 -6.80
CA ILE A 50 30.56 7.27 -8.12
C ILE A 50 29.28 8.08 -8.33
N LEU A 51 28.13 7.50 -7.96
CA LEU A 51 26.83 8.16 -8.09
C LEU A 51 26.77 9.39 -7.18
N LYS A 52 27.13 9.24 -5.91
CA LYS A 52 27.17 10.33 -4.90
C LYS A 52 28.02 11.50 -5.39
N ALA A 53 29.26 11.25 -5.79
CA ALA A 53 30.14 12.31 -6.28
C ALA A 53 29.57 13.06 -7.51
N LYS A 54 28.88 12.34 -8.42
CA LYS A 54 28.23 12.95 -9.60
C LYS A 54 27.03 13.80 -9.22
N ILE A 55 26.19 13.34 -8.28
CA ILE A 55 25.00 14.06 -7.80
C ILE A 55 25.42 15.32 -7.05
N GLU A 56 26.35 15.23 -6.10
CA GLU A 56 26.87 16.37 -5.33
C GLU A 56 27.52 17.41 -6.24
N LYS A 57 28.32 16.99 -7.24
CA LYS A 57 28.91 17.88 -8.24
C LYS A 57 27.86 18.66 -9.06
N LEU A 58 26.65 18.15 -9.16
CA LEU A 58 25.54 18.79 -9.87
C LEU A 58 24.63 19.60 -8.94
N GLY A 59 24.96 19.71 -7.66
CA GLY A 59 24.20 20.45 -6.66
C GLY A 59 22.99 19.67 -6.11
N GLY A 60 22.97 18.36 -6.29
CA GLY A 60 21.95 17.46 -5.72
C GLY A 60 22.40 16.80 -4.41
N SER A 61 21.49 16.07 -3.79
CA SER A 61 21.74 15.26 -2.59
C SER A 61 21.02 13.92 -2.66
N ILE A 62 21.60 12.88 -2.05
CA ILE A 62 20.97 11.57 -1.91
C ILE A 62 20.18 11.56 -0.59
N LYS A 63 18.89 11.19 -0.65
CA LYS A 63 18.01 11.03 0.52
C LYS A 63 18.10 9.60 1.06
N PHE A 64 17.89 8.61 0.17
CA PHE A 64 17.91 7.18 0.51
C PHE A 64 18.60 6.36 -0.57
N GLU A 65 19.29 5.30 -0.14
CA GLU A 65 19.50 4.11 -0.97
C GLU A 65 18.23 3.26 -0.90
N LEU A 66 17.79 2.76 -2.06
CA LEU A 66 16.59 1.95 -2.20
C LEU A 66 16.94 0.57 -2.82
N PRO A 67 17.65 -0.31 -2.09
CA PRO A 67 18.10 -1.61 -2.59
C PRO A 67 16.96 -2.49 -3.07
N ILE A 68 15.78 -2.38 -2.41
CA ILE A 68 14.55 -3.12 -2.73
C ILE A 68 14.15 -3.02 -4.21
N ILE A 69 14.51 -1.93 -4.89
CA ILE A 69 14.23 -1.72 -6.32
C ILE A 69 15.48 -1.40 -7.15
N ASN A 70 16.69 -1.53 -6.57
CA ASN A 70 17.96 -1.12 -7.17
C ASN A 70 17.94 0.34 -7.65
N ALA A 71 17.59 1.26 -6.77
CA ALA A 71 17.45 2.68 -7.06
C ALA A 71 17.92 3.56 -5.89
N TRP A 72 17.84 4.88 -6.11
CA TRP A 72 18.26 5.93 -5.16
C TRP A 72 17.20 7.02 -5.13
N SER A 73 16.76 7.45 -3.95
CA SER A 73 15.98 8.66 -3.80
C SER A 73 16.94 9.84 -3.72
N VAL A 74 16.76 10.81 -4.61
CA VAL A 74 17.70 11.92 -4.83
C VAL A 74 16.95 13.22 -5.03
N ASN A 75 17.41 14.30 -4.40
CA ASN A 75 17.00 15.66 -4.75
C ASN A 75 17.97 16.23 -5.79
N LEU A 76 17.47 16.63 -6.95
CA LEU A 76 18.26 17.14 -8.05
C LEU A 76 17.75 18.49 -8.56
N PRO A 77 18.64 19.45 -8.88
CA PRO A 77 18.22 20.64 -9.62
C PRO A 77 17.58 20.23 -10.96
N CYS A 78 16.39 20.73 -11.25
CA CYS A 78 15.61 20.30 -12.41
C CYS A 78 16.34 20.52 -13.74
N ASN A 79 17.16 21.56 -13.86
CA ASN A 79 17.99 21.85 -15.03
C ASN A 79 19.17 20.86 -15.21
N LYS A 80 19.40 19.93 -14.28
CA LYS A 80 20.46 18.91 -14.35
C LYS A 80 19.94 17.50 -14.69
N LEU A 81 18.62 17.31 -14.73
CA LEU A 81 18.02 16.00 -15.01
C LEU A 81 18.50 15.37 -16.33
N ALA A 82 18.52 16.14 -17.41
CA ALA A 82 18.99 15.63 -18.70
C ALA A 82 20.48 15.21 -18.64
N LYS A 83 21.30 15.93 -17.87
CA LYS A 83 22.71 15.61 -17.69
C LYS A 83 22.91 14.32 -16.89
N ILE A 84 22.09 14.08 -15.86
CA ILE A 84 22.10 12.82 -15.12
C ILE A 84 21.60 11.67 -16.00
N ALA A 85 20.48 11.84 -16.72
CA ALA A 85 19.91 10.83 -17.61
C ALA A 85 20.90 10.40 -18.72
N SER A 86 21.80 11.31 -19.15
CA SER A 86 22.82 11.01 -20.15
C SER A 86 23.98 10.15 -19.63
N LEU A 87 24.12 9.95 -18.33
CA LEU A 87 25.20 9.14 -17.77
C LEU A 87 24.99 7.67 -18.11
N SER A 88 26.10 7.00 -18.48
CA SER A 88 26.13 5.53 -18.56
C SER A 88 25.85 4.93 -17.18
N GLY A 89 24.99 3.91 -17.13
CA GLY A 89 24.57 3.29 -15.86
C GLY A 89 23.30 3.88 -15.25
N ILE A 90 22.77 5.02 -15.75
CA ILE A 90 21.43 5.49 -15.41
C ILE A 90 20.44 4.89 -16.40
N HIS A 91 19.43 4.18 -15.88
CA HIS A 91 18.44 3.48 -16.69
C HIS A 91 17.13 4.25 -16.80
N PHE A 92 16.67 4.81 -15.69
CA PHE A 92 15.42 5.56 -15.66
C PHE A 92 15.42 6.55 -14.48
N ILE A 93 14.67 7.65 -14.62
CA ILE A 93 14.43 8.65 -13.59
C ILE A 93 12.92 8.78 -13.44
N ALA A 94 12.37 8.30 -12.33
CA ALA A 94 10.96 8.48 -11.96
C ALA A 94 10.78 9.71 -11.07
N GLU A 95 9.60 10.30 -11.08
CA GLU A 95 9.21 11.26 -10.07
C GLU A 95 9.09 10.54 -8.71
N ASP A 96 9.64 11.14 -7.63
CA ASP A 96 9.36 10.74 -6.27
C ASP A 96 8.05 11.42 -5.85
N SER A 97 6.93 10.79 -6.24
CA SER A 97 5.59 11.35 -6.16
C SER A 97 5.06 11.34 -4.73
N THR A 98 4.13 12.28 -4.45
CA THR A 98 3.42 12.34 -3.18
C THR A 98 2.26 11.36 -3.19
N ILE A 99 2.20 10.51 -2.18
CA ILE A 99 1.14 9.54 -1.92
C ILE A 99 0.23 10.10 -0.82
N GLN A 100 -1.04 9.79 -0.87
CA GLN A 100 -2.02 10.23 0.12
C GLN A 100 -2.97 9.09 0.47
N VAL A 101 -3.39 9.04 1.75
CA VAL A 101 -4.49 8.17 2.20
C VAL A 101 -5.78 8.57 1.51
N GLN A 102 -6.61 7.58 1.17
CA GLN A 102 -7.88 7.81 0.47
C GLN A 102 -9.01 7.46 1.42
N LEU A 103 -9.81 8.45 1.82
CA LEU A 103 -10.84 8.33 2.85
C LEU A 103 -12.23 8.54 2.28
N ASN A 104 -13.15 7.77 2.74
CA ASN A 104 -14.60 7.90 2.71
C ASN A 104 -15.29 6.82 3.59
N ILE A 105 -16.52 6.94 4.04
CA ILE A 105 -17.24 6.37 5.22
C ILE A 105 -17.68 4.88 5.14
N ALA A 106 -17.64 3.99 6.25
CA ALA A 106 -18.08 2.59 6.21
C ALA A 106 -18.34 1.66 7.41
N THR A 107 -19.05 0.49 7.40
CA THR A 107 -19.17 -0.60 8.41
C THR A 107 -19.37 -2.03 7.89
N GLN A 108 -18.97 -3.00 8.71
CA GLN A 108 -19.12 -4.43 9.10
C GLN A 108 -19.78 -5.41 8.11
N GLU A 109 -19.11 -6.50 7.75
CA GLU A 109 -19.30 -7.94 7.97
C GLU A 109 -18.49 -8.81 7.03
N ILE A 110 -17.46 -9.42 7.60
CA ILE A 110 -16.91 -10.66 7.05
C ILE A 110 -17.13 -11.72 8.13
N ASN A 111 -17.46 -12.98 7.79
CA ASN A 111 -17.68 -14.10 8.71
C ASN A 111 -16.48 -14.41 9.65
N SER A 112 -15.64 -13.40 9.95
CA SER A 112 -14.46 -13.53 10.80
C SER A 112 -14.80 -13.95 12.23
N ARG A 113 -15.95 -13.56 12.76
CA ARG A 113 -16.38 -13.95 14.12
C ARG A 113 -16.56 -15.45 14.25
N LYS A 114 -17.26 -16.09 13.31
CA LYS A 114 -17.42 -17.56 13.30
C LYS A 114 -16.08 -18.27 13.31
N VAL A 115 -15.11 -17.75 12.57
CA VAL A 115 -13.78 -18.31 12.46
C VAL A 115 -12.98 -18.10 13.76
N ASN A 116 -13.13 -16.95 14.41
CA ASN A 116 -12.51 -16.71 15.73
C ASN A 116 -13.10 -17.66 16.80
N ASP A 117 -14.39 -17.95 16.74
CA ASP A 117 -15.06 -18.90 17.64
C ASP A 117 -14.57 -20.35 17.44
N LEU A 118 -14.06 -20.69 16.25
CA LEU A 118 -13.36 -21.95 15.98
C LEU A 118 -11.92 -21.98 16.50
N GLY A 119 -11.43 -20.87 17.08
CA GLY A 119 -10.11 -20.74 17.70
C GLY A 119 -9.02 -20.17 16.79
N TYR A 120 -9.32 -19.79 15.55
CA TYR A 120 -8.36 -19.12 14.66
C TYR A 120 -8.44 -17.60 14.86
N THR A 121 -7.37 -16.99 15.32
CA THR A 121 -7.31 -15.59 15.75
C THR A 121 -6.13 -14.80 15.16
N GLY A 122 -5.33 -15.44 14.31
CA GLY A 122 -4.08 -14.88 13.74
C GLY A 122 -2.87 -15.00 14.67
N LYS A 123 -2.98 -15.82 15.72
CA LYS A 123 -1.94 -16.00 16.73
C LYS A 123 -0.64 -16.51 16.13
N GLY A 124 0.46 -15.86 16.49
CA GLY A 124 1.80 -16.22 16.00
C GLY A 124 2.16 -15.61 14.65
N VAL A 125 1.21 -14.99 13.94
CA VAL A 125 1.45 -14.32 12.65
C VAL A 125 1.63 -12.82 12.86
N THR A 126 2.58 -12.21 12.15
CA THR A 126 2.82 -10.76 12.20
C THR A 126 2.38 -10.09 10.91
N ILE A 127 1.59 -9.02 11.05
CA ILE A 127 1.17 -8.13 9.97
C ILE A 127 1.94 -6.81 10.12
N ALA A 128 2.61 -6.35 9.07
CA ALA A 128 3.21 -5.03 9.00
C ALA A 128 2.28 -4.06 8.27
N PHE A 129 1.99 -2.92 8.89
CA PHE A 129 1.19 -1.83 8.35
C PHE A 129 2.11 -0.67 7.98
N LEU A 130 2.18 -0.33 6.70
CA LEU A 130 2.89 0.84 6.21
C LEU A 130 1.86 1.96 6.00
N ASP A 131 1.80 2.89 6.95
CA ASP A 131 0.72 3.87 7.03
C ASP A 131 1.15 5.14 7.79
N THR A 132 0.20 5.87 8.40
CA THR A 132 0.43 7.09 9.20
C THR A 132 1.04 6.83 10.58
N GLY A 133 1.29 5.59 10.94
CA GLY A 133 1.68 5.13 12.27
C GLY A 133 0.59 4.31 12.94
N ILE A 134 0.80 3.90 14.19
CA ILE A 134 -0.19 3.18 15.01
C ILE A 134 -0.15 3.74 16.43
N TYR A 135 -1.29 4.23 16.90
CA TYR A 135 -1.48 4.62 18.28
C TYR A 135 -1.54 3.36 19.18
N PRO A 136 -0.91 3.36 20.37
CA PRO A 136 -0.93 2.22 21.30
C PRO A 136 -2.32 2.06 21.96
N HIS A 137 -3.33 1.79 21.13
CA HIS A 137 -4.71 1.59 21.54
C HIS A 137 -4.84 0.37 22.49
N PRO A 138 -5.78 0.37 23.46
CA PRO A 138 -6.02 -0.79 24.34
C PRO A 138 -6.24 -2.10 23.59
N ASP A 139 -6.87 -2.08 22.42
CA ASP A 139 -7.08 -3.26 21.57
C ASP A 139 -5.79 -3.88 21.04
N PHE A 140 -4.69 -3.14 21.05
CA PHE A 140 -3.38 -3.64 20.60
C PHE A 140 -2.45 -3.95 21.79
N THR A 141 -2.70 -3.30 22.94
CA THR A 141 -1.79 -3.35 24.09
C THR A 141 -2.33 -4.13 25.28
N LYS A 142 -3.62 -4.47 25.30
CA LYS A 142 -4.28 -5.23 26.38
C LYS A 142 -4.91 -6.52 25.84
N PRO A 143 -4.95 -7.62 26.63
CA PRO A 143 -4.19 -7.82 27.90
C PRO A 143 -2.68 -7.93 27.70
N LYS A 144 -2.21 -8.15 26.44
CA LYS A 144 -0.81 -8.25 26.05
C LYS A 144 -0.51 -7.26 24.92
N ASN A 145 0.66 -6.60 25.00
CA ASN A 145 1.10 -5.74 23.89
C ASN A 145 1.47 -6.59 22.67
N ARG A 146 0.78 -6.34 21.56
CA ARG A 146 0.98 -6.99 20.25
C ARG A 146 1.66 -6.09 19.23
N ILE A 147 1.96 -4.84 19.57
CA ILE A 147 2.83 -3.97 18.76
C ILE A 147 4.26 -4.41 19.05
N VAL A 148 4.79 -5.31 18.22
CA VAL A 148 6.10 -5.94 18.44
C VAL A 148 7.26 -5.12 17.87
N ALA A 149 6.99 -4.20 16.94
CA ALA A 149 7.97 -3.25 16.42
C ALA A 149 7.29 -1.99 15.90
N PHE A 150 8.06 -0.89 15.94
CA PHE A 150 7.71 0.40 15.36
C PHE A 150 8.90 1.00 14.63
N TYR A 151 8.68 1.49 13.43
CA TYR A 151 9.67 2.21 12.64
C TYR A 151 9.06 3.48 12.02
N ASP A 152 9.70 4.61 12.24
CA ASP A 152 9.24 5.92 11.76
C ASP A 152 10.23 6.48 10.73
N VAL A 153 9.85 6.40 9.45
CA VAL A 153 10.62 6.92 8.33
C VAL A 153 10.51 8.46 8.27
N VAL A 154 9.39 9.00 8.74
CA VAL A 154 9.03 10.42 8.58
C VAL A 154 9.74 11.31 9.57
N ASN A 155 9.67 10.97 10.87
CA ASN A 155 10.19 11.81 11.96
C ASN A 155 11.28 11.12 12.79
N GLY A 156 11.58 9.84 12.55
CA GLY A 156 12.61 9.07 13.28
C GLY A 156 12.30 8.80 14.75
N LYS A 157 11.04 8.98 15.21
CA LYS A 157 10.63 8.68 16.59
C LYS A 157 10.71 7.18 16.88
N LYS A 158 10.93 6.81 18.15
CA LYS A 158 11.16 5.42 18.55
C LYS A 158 9.95 4.76 19.21
N GLN A 159 8.99 5.55 19.67
CA GLN A 159 7.78 5.04 20.32
C GLN A 159 6.59 5.08 19.36
N PRO A 160 5.72 4.06 19.38
CA PRO A 160 4.53 4.03 18.55
C PRO A 160 3.62 5.24 18.79
N TYR A 161 3.19 5.87 17.73
CA TYR A 161 2.21 6.94 17.71
C TYR A 161 1.54 7.03 16.33
N ASP A 162 0.41 7.72 16.28
CA ASP A 162 -0.27 8.05 15.05
C ASP A 162 -0.91 9.43 15.20
N ASP A 163 -0.38 10.39 14.48
CA ASP A 163 -0.79 11.79 14.49
C ASP A 163 -1.80 12.15 13.38
N ASN A 164 -2.27 11.13 12.65
CA ASN A 164 -3.35 11.21 11.67
C ASN A 164 -4.55 10.36 12.08
N GLY A 165 -4.33 9.09 12.44
CA GLY A 165 -5.36 8.14 12.88
C GLY A 165 -5.73 7.07 11.86
N HIS A 166 -5.36 7.23 10.59
CA HIS A 166 -5.66 6.26 9.53
C HIS A 166 -5.01 4.90 9.79
N GLY A 167 -3.70 4.87 10.05
CA GLY A 167 -2.99 3.63 10.31
C GLY A 167 -3.48 2.88 11.55
N THR A 168 -3.92 3.62 12.59
CA THR A 168 -4.54 3.01 13.77
C THR A 168 -5.86 2.33 13.42
N HIS A 169 -6.70 2.98 12.60
CA HIS A 169 -7.97 2.40 12.13
C HIS A 169 -7.71 1.14 11.30
N VAL A 170 -6.85 1.22 10.31
CA VAL A 170 -6.45 0.11 9.42
C VAL A 170 -5.91 -1.09 10.23
N ALA A 171 -5.06 -0.85 11.23
CA ALA A 171 -4.57 -1.91 12.08
C ALA A 171 -5.69 -2.54 12.94
N GLY A 172 -6.69 -1.76 13.34
CA GLY A 172 -7.87 -2.24 14.06
C GLY A 172 -8.75 -3.16 13.22
N ASP A 173 -8.95 -2.82 11.94
CA ASP A 173 -9.74 -3.64 11.00
C ASP A 173 -9.14 -5.04 10.83
N ALA A 174 -7.81 -5.13 10.78
CA ALA A 174 -7.13 -6.42 10.68
C ALA A 174 -6.97 -7.12 12.03
N ALA A 175 -6.54 -6.40 13.09
CA ALA A 175 -5.95 -7.00 14.29
C ALA A 175 -6.43 -6.42 15.63
N GLY A 176 -7.45 -5.56 15.65
CA GLY A 176 -8.09 -5.11 16.89
C GLY A 176 -8.71 -6.27 17.65
N ASN A 177 -8.42 -6.43 18.95
CA ASN A 177 -9.03 -7.52 19.73
C ASN A 177 -10.35 -7.13 20.42
N GLY A 178 -10.79 -5.89 20.24
CA GLY A 178 -12.03 -5.41 20.83
C GLY A 178 -12.00 -5.19 22.34
N TYR A 179 -10.81 -5.15 22.96
CA TYR A 179 -10.67 -5.01 24.42
C TYR A 179 -11.43 -3.80 24.97
N ALA A 180 -11.32 -2.63 24.30
CA ALA A 180 -11.99 -1.41 24.73
C ALA A 180 -13.51 -1.41 24.47
N SER A 181 -14.03 -2.42 23.76
CA SER A 181 -15.47 -2.59 23.45
C SER A 181 -16.07 -3.88 24.00
N ASN A 182 -15.40 -4.55 24.94
CA ASN A 182 -15.81 -5.88 25.43
C ASN A 182 -16.06 -6.89 24.31
N GLY A 183 -15.21 -6.87 23.27
CA GLY A 183 -15.26 -7.77 22.12
C GLY A 183 -16.23 -7.35 21.01
N LYS A 184 -16.92 -6.21 21.13
CA LYS A 184 -17.90 -5.75 20.12
C LYS A 184 -17.26 -5.40 18.77
N TYR A 185 -16.13 -4.71 18.79
CA TYR A 185 -15.42 -4.23 17.58
C TYR A 185 -14.08 -4.94 17.44
N LYS A 186 -14.11 -6.23 17.09
CA LYS A 186 -12.92 -7.03 16.78
C LYS A 186 -12.57 -6.91 15.31
N GLY A 187 -11.29 -6.81 15.00
CA GLY A 187 -10.75 -7.05 13.66
C GLY A 187 -10.76 -8.54 13.29
N VAL A 188 -10.32 -8.83 12.10
CA VAL A 188 -10.37 -10.18 11.50
C VAL A 188 -9.46 -11.17 12.23
N ALA A 189 -8.24 -10.76 12.59
CA ALA A 189 -7.21 -11.59 13.23
C ALA A 189 -6.79 -10.97 14.60
N PRO A 190 -7.64 -11.05 15.64
CA PRO A 190 -7.51 -10.27 16.87
C PRO A 190 -6.31 -10.62 17.76
N GLU A 191 -5.58 -11.71 17.49
CA GLU A 191 -4.34 -12.07 18.19
C GLU A 191 -3.08 -11.97 17.32
N ALA A 192 -3.20 -11.50 16.07
CA ALA A 192 -2.03 -11.25 15.22
C ALA A 192 -1.10 -10.19 15.84
N ASN A 193 0.21 -10.37 15.69
CA ASN A 193 1.18 -9.35 16.04
C ASN A 193 1.19 -8.22 15.01
N ILE A 194 1.55 -7.04 15.46
CA ILE A 194 1.52 -5.79 14.70
C ILE A 194 2.94 -5.23 14.60
N VAL A 195 3.37 -4.96 13.39
CA VAL A 195 4.53 -4.11 13.10
C VAL A 195 4.00 -2.81 12.50
N ALA A 196 4.33 -1.68 13.10
CA ALA A 196 3.92 -0.37 12.64
C ALA A 196 5.09 0.33 11.93
N VAL A 197 4.89 0.67 10.65
CA VAL A 197 5.88 1.42 9.86
C VAL A 197 5.23 2.73 9.42
N LYS A 198 5.61 3.84 10.07
CA LYS A 198 5.10 5.16 9.71
C LYS A 198 5.86 5.68 8.49
N VAL A 199 5.16 5.72 7.36
CA VAL A 199 5.65 6.21 6.05
C VAL A 199 4.89 7.44 5.55
N LEU A 200 3.81 7.81 6.24
CA LEU A 200 2.96 8.98 5.96
C LEU A 200 2.96 9.94 7.15
N ASP A 201 2.87 11.24 6.86
CA ASP A 201 2.85 12.31 7.86
C ASP A 201 1.47 12.48 8.55
N ALA A 202 1.33 13.52 9.38
CA ALA A 202 0.08 13.85 10.08
C ALA A 202 -1.08 14.22 9.13
N TYR A 203 -0.79 14.55 7.88
CA TYR A 203 -1.79 14.86 6.86
C TYR A 203 -2.11 13.64 5.97
N GLY A 204 -1.57 12.48 6.30
CA GLY A 204 -1.71 11.25 5.51
C GLY A 204 -0.94 11.30 4.17
N LYS A 205 0.13 12.08 4.09
CA LYS A 205 0.95 12.26 2.89
C LYS A 205 2.36 11.72 3.12
N GLY A 206 2.96 11.15 2.08
CA GLY A 206 4.35 10.71 2.07
C GLY A 206 4.89 10.63 0.66
N LEU A 207 6.19 10.56 0.51
CA LEU A 207 6.82 10.33 -0.78
C LEU A 207 6.91 8.83 -1.08
N SER A 208 6.91 8.46 -2.35
CA SER A 208 7.13 7.07 -2.77
C SER A 208 8.42 6.50 -2.18
N SER A 209 9.46 7.33 -2.03
CA SER A 209 10.73 6.95 -1.41
C SER A 209 10.60 6.59 0.08
N ASP A 210 9.73 7.28 0.83
CA ASP A 210 9.49 6.99 2.24
C ASP A 210 8.80 5.62 2.40
N ILE A 211 7.84 5.33 1.51
CA ILE A 211 7.15 4.03 1.47
C ILE A 211 8.13 2.91 1.09
N LEU A 212 8.99 3.13 0.10
CA LEU A 212 10.02 2.18 -0.31
C LEU A 212 11.05 1.93 0.79
N ALA A 213 11.44 2.97 1.54
CA ALA A 213 12.31 2.82 2.71
C ALA A 213 11.63 2.00 3.81
N GLY A 214 10.34 2.20 4.03
CA GLY A 214 9.53 1.37 4.91
C GLY A 214 9.44 -0.09 4.46
N MET A 215 9.24 -0.35 3.15
CA MET A 215 9.24 -1.69 2.57
C MET A 215 10.62 -2.36 2.73
N GLN A 216 11.71 -1.62 2.53
CA GLN A 216 13.07 -2.13 2.73
C GLN A 216 13.26 -2.54 4.20
N TRP A 217 12.87 -1.69 5.15
CA TRP A 217 12.97 -2.01 6.57
C TRP A 217 12.18 -3.28 6.92
N VAL A 218 10.97 -3.46 6.36
CA VAL A 218 10.19 -4.70 6.55
C VAL A 218 10.95 -5.90 6.04
N LEU A 219 11.56 -5.81 4.86
CA LEU A 219 12.32 -6.90 4.26
C LEU A 219 13.53 -7.29 5.12
N ASP A 220 14.27 -6.29 5.61
CA ASP A 220 15.45 -6.48 6.46
C ASP A 220 15.12 -7.08 7.84
N ASN A 221 13.88 -6.88 8.30
CA ASN A 221 13.42 -7.30 9.63
C ASN A 221 12.39 -8.44 9.62
N LYS A 222 12.05 -9.00 8.44
CA LYS A 222 10.97 -9.98 8.29
C LYS A 222 11.17 -11.23 9.16
N ASP A 223 12.39 -11.74 9.22
CA ASP A 223 12.69 -12.94 9.99
C ASP A 223 12.74 -12.64 11.50
N LYS A 224 13.26 -11.48 11.88
CA LYS A 224 13.33 -11.04 13.30
C LYS A 224 11.97 -10.94 13.96
N TYR A 225 10.97 -10.42 13.24
CA TYR A 225 9.62 -10.19 13.76
C TYR A 225 8.59 -11.17 13.18
N ASN A 226 9.03 -12.19 12.43
CA ASN A 226 8.17 -13.15 11.73
C ASN A 226 7.09 -12.44 10.88
N ILE A 227 7.49 -11.41 10.10
CA ILE A 227 6.57 -10.65 9.26
C ILE A 227 6.22 -11.51 8.05
N ARG A 228 4.96 -11.93 7.97
CA ARG A 228 4.42 -12.75 6.90
C ARG A 228 3.51 -12.00 5.95
N ILE A 229 3.00 -10.85 6.40
CA ILE A 229 1.98 -10.07 5.69
C ILE A 229 2.36 -8.59 5.77
N VAL A 230 2.15 -7.87 4.66
CA VAL A 230 2.21 -6.41 4.56
C VAL A 230 0.86 -5.89 4.09
N SER A 231 0.31 -4.91 4.78
CA SER A 231 -0.91 -4.18 4.40
C SER A 231 -0.56 -2.75 3.98
N LEU A 232 -1.00 -2.36 2.79
CA LEU A 232 -0.75 -1.05 2.17
C LEU A 232 -2.10 -0.40 1.79
N SER A 233 -2.65 0.38 2.72
CA SER A 233 -3.91 1.13 2.52
C SER A 233 -3.65 2.52 1.91
N ILE A 234 -2.81 2.57 0.88
CA ILE A 234 -2.31 3.78 0.23
C ILE A 234 -2.40 3.65 -1.28
N GLY A 235 -2.40 4.80 -1.97
CA GLY A 235 -2.35 4.74 -3.42
C GLY A 235 -2.20 6.10 -4.10
N GLU A 236 -1.69 6.06 -5.33
CA GLU A 236 -1.64 7.19 -6.24
C GLU A 236 -2.16 6.83 -7.64
N THR A 237 -2.56 7.83 -8.42
CA THR A 237 -2.93 7.61 -9.81
C THR A 237 -1.71 7.13 -10.61
N PRO A 238 -1.78 5.94 -11.26
CA PRO A 238 -0.65 5.42 -12.03
C PRO A 238 -0.27 6.36 -13.17
N SER A 239 1.02 6.61 -13.33
CA SER A 239 1.56 7.45 -14.40
C SER A 239 2.62 6.75 -15.23
N LEU A 240 3.11 5.63 -14.72
CA LEU A 240 4.13 4.83 -15.36
C LEU A 240 3.58 3.46 -15.74
N PRO A 241 4.14 2.82 -16.76
CA PRO A 241 3.96 1.39 -16.97
C PRO A 241 4.34 0.63 -15.69
N THR A 242 3.58 -0.39 -15.34
CA THR A 242 3.72 -1.17 -14.09
C THR A 242 5.15 -1.61 -13.79
N PHE A 243 5.91 -2.00 -14.82
CA PHE A 243 7.30 -2.45 -14.66
C PHE A 243 8.31 -1.32 -14.36
N LEU A 244 7.93 -0.05 -14.58
CA LEU A 244 8.71 1.15 -14.24
C LEU A 244 8.23 1.83 -12.96
N ASP A 245 7.07 1.47 -12.47
CA ASP A 245 6.47 2.05 -11.27
C ASP A 245 7.27 1.64 -10.01
N PRO A 246 7.83 2.60 -9.26
CA PRO A 246 8.67 2.28 -8.10
C PRO A 246 7.94 1.48 -7.02
N LEU A 247 6.69 1.87 -6.70
CA LEU A 247 5.91 1.20 -5.64
C LEU A 247 5.51 -0.21 -6.04
N VAL A 248 5.11 -0.42 -7.31
CA VAL A 248 4.81 -1.76 -7.81
C VAL A 248 6.05 -2.64 -7.72
N ARG A 249 7.22 -2.12 -8.07
CA ARG A 249 8.49 -2.88 -7.96
C ARG A 249 8.84 -3.22 -6.51
N GLY A 250 8.59 -2.31 -5.57
CA GLY A 250 8.75 -2.56 -4.14
C GLY A 250 7.85 -3.69 -3.65
N VAL A 251 6.55 -3.60 -3.96
CA VAL A 251 5.55 -4.63 -3.66
C VAL A 251 5.90 -5.99 -4.27
N ASP A 252 6.31 -6.01 -5.55
CA ASP A 252 6.72 -7.24 -6.23
C ASP A 252 7.98 -7.85 -5.61
N THR A 253 8.87 -7.02 -5.06
CA THR A 253 10.04 -7.51 -4.33
C THR A 253 9.65 -8.15 -2.99
N LEU A 254 8.78 -7.53 -2.20
CA LEU A 254 8.24 -8.14 -0.97
C LEU A 254 7.58 -9.50 -1.27
N TRP A 255 6.77 -9.54 -2.34
CA TRP A 255 6.11 -10.77 -2.78
C TRP A 255 7.09 -11.88 -3.15
N LYS A 256 8.15 -11.57 -3.89
CA LYS A 256 9.21 -12.53 -4.24
C LYS A 256 9.94 -13.10 -3.02
N HIS A 257 9.96 -12.37 -1.91
CA HIS A 257 10.53 -12.84 -0.64
C HIS A 257 9.52 -13.56 0.26
N GLY A 258 8.39 -14.01 -0.31
CA GLY A 258 7.39 -14.85 0.37
C GLY A 258 6.42 -14.09 1.28
N ILE A 259 6.44 -12.75 1.27
CA ILE A 259 5.51 -11.92 2.04
C ILE A 259 4.19 -11.82 1.28
N VAL A 260 3.07 -12.03 1.95
CA VAL A 260 1.74 -11.70 1.42
C VAL A 260 1.58 -10.20 1.43
N VAL A 261 1.25 -9.58 0.30
CA VAL A 261 1.05 -8.13 0.23
C VAL A 261 -0.38 -7.85 -0.19
N THR A 262 -1.14 -7.17 0.68
CA THR A 262 -2.48 -6.65 0.37
C THR A 262 -2.40 -5.16 0.08
N VAL A 263 -3.09 -4.70 -0.97
CA VAL A 263 -3.05 -3.30 -1.42
C VAL A 263 -4.45 -2.81 -1.75
N ALA A 264 -4.74 -1.55 -1.43
CA ALA A 264 -6.01 -0.91 -1.79
C ALA A 264 -6.17 -0.76 -3.31
N ALA A 265 -7.39 -1.00 -3.81
CA ALA A 265 -7.72 -0.78 -5.20
C ALA A 265 -7.76 0.72 -5.56
N GLY A 266 -7.92 1.59 -4.57
CA GLY A 266 -8.11 3.02 -4.74
C GLY A 266 -9.59 3.43 -4.71
N ASN A 267 -9.83 4.74 -4.55
CA ASN A 267 -11.18 5.29 -4.34
C ASN A 267 -11.61 6.24 -5.48
N SER A 268 -11.17 5.95 -6.71
CA SER A 268 -11.46 6.79 -7.89
C SER A 268 -12.48 6.16 -8.85
N GLY A 269 -13.25 5.14 -8.39
CA GLY A 269 -14.39 4.58 -9.12
C GLY A 269 -15.48 5.64 -9.42
N PRO A 270 -16.54 5.28 -10.13
CA PRO A 270 -16.91 3.96 -10.66
C PRO A 270 -16.38 3.65 -12.07
N ASN A 271 -15.59 4.53 -12.67
CA ASN A 271 -15.06 4.33 -14.01
C ASN A 271 -14.01 3.20 -14.05
N TYR A 272 -13.85 2.55 -15.21
CA TYR A 272 -12.76 1.59 -15.42
C TYR A 272 -11.39 2.30 -15.47
N ASN A 273 -10.31 1.54 -15.30
CA ASN A 273 -8.92 2.03 -15.21
C ASN A 273 -8.66 2.99 -14.05
N THR A 274 -9.31 2.76 -12.91
CA THR A 274 -9.18 3.58 -11.68
C THR A 274 -8.44 2.87 -10.56
N ILE A 275 -7.85 1.69 -10.83
CA ILE A 275 -6.94 1.04 -9.88
C ILE A 275 -5.73 1.93 -9.66
N THR A 276 -5.43 2.26 -8.42
CA THR A 276 -4.25 3.06 -8.05
C THR A 276 -2.98 2.19 -7.94
N SER A 277 -1.80 2.80 -8.14
CA SER A 277 -0.52 2.20 -7.78
C SER A 277 -0.39 2.21 -6.24
N PRO A 278 0.15 1.12 -5.62
CA PRO A 278 0.69 -0.10 -6.20
C PRO A 278 -0.33 -1.22 -6.47
N GLY A 279 -1.64 -0.97 -6.36
CA GLY A 279 -2.71 -1.94 -6.64
C GLY A 279 -2.71 -2.51 -8.06
N THR A 280 -1.99 -1.88 -8.99
CA THR A 280 -1.76 -2.38 -10.35
C THR A 280 -0.78 -3.56 -10.41
N SER A 281 -0.08 -3.91 -9.31
CA SER A 281 0.78 -5.09 -9.23
C SER A 281 0.00 -6.37 -9.53
N ARG A 282 0.52 -7.21 -10.42
CA ARG A 282 -0.07 -8.53 -10.71
C ARG A 282 0.11 -9.52 -9.56
N ASN A 283 1.14 -9.34 -8.75
CA ASN A 283 1.50 -10.22 -7.66
C ASN A 283 0.65 -9.94 -6.40
N ALA A 284 0.59 -8.71 -5.94
CA ALA A 284 -0.16 -8.33 -4.73
C ALA A 284 -1.65 -8.72 -4.81
N ILE A 285 -2.26 -8.87 -3.65
CA ILE A 285 -3.70 -9.01 -3.49
C ILE A 285 -4.31 -7.62 -3.46
N THR A 286 -4.91 -7.19 -4.56
CA THR A 286 -5.57 -5.88 -4.66
C THR A 286 -7.01 -6.02 -4.22
N VAL A 287 -7.41 -5.19 -3.25
CA VAL A 287 -8.69 -5.30 -2.54
C VAL A 287 -9.58 -4.09 -2.85
N GLY A 288 -10.74 -4.35 -3.45
CA GLY A 288 -11.80 -3.37 -3.63
C GLY A 288 -12.76 -3.34 -2.43
N ALA A 289 -13.70 -2.39 -2.44
CA ALA A 289 -14.64 -2.17 -1.35
C ALA A 289 -16.07 -2.55 -1.70
N VAL A 290 -16.76 -3.20 -0.75
CA VAL A 290 -18.20 -3.49 -0.75
C VAL A 290 -18.91 -2.55 0.22
N ASP A 291 -20.10 -2.10 -0.12
CA ASP A 291 -21.11 -1.54 0.79
C ASP A 291 -22.03 -2.69 1.22
N ASP A 292 -21.83 -3.18 2.44
CA ASP A 292 -22.59 -4.28 3.04
C ASP A 292 -23.95 -3.84 3.61
N LYS A 293 -24.39 -2.61 3.34
CA LYS A 293 -25.64 -2.00 3.81
C LYS A 293 -25.88 -2.16 5.32
N ARG A 294 -24.89 -2.63 6.07
CA ARG A 294 -24.93 -2.97 7.51
C ARG A 294 -25.92 -4.11 7.82
N THR A 295 -26.07 -5.02 6.89
CA THR A 295 -26.92 -6.21 7.08
C THR A 295 -26.03 -7.47 7.04
N SER A 296 -26.55 -8.60 7.48
CA SER A 296 -25.90 -9.90 7.33
C SER A 296 -26.35 -10.63 6.05
N ASP A 297 -27.17 -9.96 5.24
CA ASP A 297 -27.70 -10.50 3.99
C ASP A 297 -26.82 -10.05 2.81
N ILE A 298 -25.99 -10.95 2.31
CA ILE A 298 -25.10 -10.69 1.16
C ILE A 298 -25.90 -10.33 -0.11
N SER A 299 -27.21 -10.62 -0.14
CA SER A 299 -28.02 -10.38 -1.35
C SER A 299 -28.29 -8.89 -1.62
N ASP A 300 -28.17 -8.02 -0.60
CA ASP A 300 -28.31 -6.55 -0.73
C ASP A 300 -26.98 -5.80 -0.82
N ASP A 301 -25.87 -6.53 -0.77
CA ASP A 301 -24.52 -5.97 -0.92
C ASP A 301 -24.27 -5.39 -2.29
N GLU A 302 -23.51 -4.30 -2.35
CA GLU A 302 -23.12 -3.65 -3.60
C GLU A 302 -21.62 -3.29 -3.60
N ILE A 303 -21.00 -3.33 -4.77
CA ILE A 303 -19.64 -2.80 -4.89
C ILE A 303 -19.70 -1.28 -4.71
N ALA A 304 -18.95 -0.77 -3.74
CA ALA A 304 -18.93 0.64 -3.43
C ALA A 304 -18.58 1.48 -4.67
N GLN A 305 -19.34 2.57 -4.89
CA GLN A 305 -19.21 3.39 -6.10
C GLN A 305 -17.79 3.95 -6.29
N PHE A 306 -17.13 4.30 -5.19
CA PHE A 306 -15.75 4.81 -5.22
C PHE A 306 -14.71 3.71 -5.47
N SER A 307 -15.01 2.43 -5.26
CA SER A 307 -14.03 1.34 -5.37
C SER A 307 -13.34 1.36 -6.74
N GLY A 308 -12.01 1.32 -6.73
CA GLY A 308 -11.20 1.28 -7.93
C GLY A 308 -11.53 0.07 -8.80
N ARG A 309 -11.61 0.28 -10.12
CA ARG A 309 -11.99 -0.72 -11.12
C ARG A 309 -10.89 -0.93 -12.14
N GLY A 310 -10.69 -2.18 -12.52
CA GLY A 310 -9.73 -2.58 -13.54
C GLY A 310 -10.20 -2.33 -14.95
N SER A 311 -9.77 -3.18 -15.88
CA SER A 311 -10.10 -3.11 -17.30
C SER A 311 -9.75 -4.43 -17.99
N PRO A 312 -10.07 -4.58 -19.31
CA PRO A 312 -9.63 -5.75 -20.09
C PRO A 312 -8.12 -5.99 -20.10
N TYR A 313 -7.32 -4.97 -19.80
CA TYR A 313 -5.85 -5.04 -19.75
C TYR A 313 -5.29 -5.19 -18.35
N LEU A 314 -6.13 -4.96 -17.33
CA LEU A 314 -5.76 -5.02 -15.92
C LEU A 314 -6.86 -5.72 -15.12
N TYR A 315 -6.72 -7.05 -14.93
CA TYR A 315 -7.66 -7.88 -14.17
C TYR A 315 -7.52 -7.64 -12.66
N LYS A 316 -8.06 -6.52 -12.21
CA LYS A 316 -8.11 -6.05 -10.82
C LYS A 316 -9.50 -5.44 -10.53
N PRO A 317 -9.90 -5.36 -9.24
CA PRO A 317 -9.23 -5.91 -8.06
C PRO A 317 -9.15 -7.45 -8.11
N ASP A 318 -8.38 -8.08 -7.21
CA ASP A 318 -8.37 -9.56 -7.09
C ASP A 318 -9.61 -10.06 -6.36
N ILE A 319 -9.98 -9.37 -5.28
CA ILE A 319 -11.11 -9.63 -4.38
C ILE A 319 -11.67 -8.30 -3.87
N VAL A 320 -12.82 -8.37 -3.21
CA VAL A 320 -13.40 -7.25 -2.47
C VAL A 320 -13.64 -7.66 -1.01
N ALA A 321 -13.78 -6.67 -0.13
CA ALA A 321 -14.17 -6.83 1.26
C ALA A 321 -14.99 -5.60 1.69
N PRO A 322 -15.73 -5.66 2.81
CA PRO A 322 -16.45 -4.52 3.33
C PRO A 322 -15.53 -3.32 3.49
N GLY A 323 -15.93 -2.19 2.95
CA GLY A 323 -15.16 -0.96 2.94
C GLY A 323 -16.04 0.27 3.11
N VAL A 324 -17.32 0.18 3.48
CA VAL A 324 -18.31 1.29 3.65
C VAL A 324 -18.78 1.40 5.12
N LYS A 325 -18.41 2.49 5.99
CA LYS A 325 -18.67 2.76 7.45
C LYS A 325 -18.07 1.72 8.43
N ILE A 326 -16.81 1.24 8.30
CA ILE A 326 -16.15 0.32 9.23
C ILE A 326 -15.90 1.01 10.56
N ILE A 327 -16.36 0.40 11.64
CA ILE A 327 -16.04 0.84 13.00
C ILE A 327 -14.74 0.17 13.43
N SER A 328 -13.73 0.98 13.72
CA SER A 328 -12.44 0.49 14.17
C SER A 328 -11.78 1.44 15.16
N THR A 329 -10.57 1.07 15.60
CA THR A 329 -9.81 1.77 16.64
C THR A 329 -9.46 3.19 16.24
N ALA A 330 -9.58 4.13 17.20
CA ALA A 330 -9.25 5.53 17.03
C ALA A 330 -7.92 5.88 17.69
N SER A 331 -7.16 6.79 17.10
CA SER A 331 -5.93 7.33 17.69
C SER A 331 -6.24 8.51 18.63
N GLY A 332 -6.91 8.22 19.74
CA GLY A 332 -7.29 9.26 20.71
C GLY A 332 -8.22 10.33 20.09
N ASN A 333 -7.93 11.61 20.37
CA ASN A 333 -8.73 12.75 19.89
C ASN A 333 -8.17 13.37 18.60
N VAL A 334 -7.34 12.66 17.83
CA VAL A 334 -6.79 13.18 16.58
C VAL A 334 -7.92 13.35 15.57
N PRO A 335 -8.15 14.54 15.01
CA PRO A 335 -9.11 14.74 13.93
C PRO A 335 -8.68 13.95 12.70
N PHE A 336 -9.61 13.24 12.10
CA PHE A 336 -9.35 12.37 10.96
C PHE A 336 -10.52 12.50 9.98
N GLY A 337 -10.32 13.10 8.81
CA GLY A 337 -11.35 13.28 7.78
C GLY A 337 -12.58 14.11 8.16
N ALA A 338 -13.22 14.75 7.17
CA ALA A 338 -14.39 15.61 7.39
C ALA A 338 -15.69 14.81 7.67
N ASP A 339 -15.74 13.53 7.22
CA ASP A 339 -16.98 12.73 7.22
C ASP A 339 -16.95 11.60 8.26
N GLU A 340 -16.02 11.66 9.22
CA GLU A 340 -15.85 10.61 10.21
C GLU A 340 -16.60 10.89 11.49
N ILE A 341 -17.27 9.85 11.97
CA ILE A 341 -18.05 9.91 13.19
C ILE A 341 -17.33 9.15 14.30
N MET A 342 -16.98 9.85 15.39
CA MET A 342 -16.58 9.19 16.62
C MET A 342 -17.74 8.39 17.18
N VAL A 343 -17.58 7.07 17.27
CA VAL A 343 -18.55 6.20 17.93
C VAL A 343 -18.43 6.36 19.45
N ASN A 344 -17.21 6.48 19.94
CA ASN A 344 -16.83 6.84 21.30
C ASN A 344 -15.35 7.23 21.33
N LYS A 345 -14.76 7.46 22.50
CA LYS A 345 -13.34 7.85 22.64
C LYS A 345 -12.33 6.83 22.07
N ALA A 346 -12.74 5.57 21.90
CA ALA A 346 -11.86 4.49 21.47
C ALA A 346 -12.08 4.04 20.03
N TYR A 347 -13.24 4.36 19.43
CA TYR A 347 -13.61 3.89 18.10
C TYR A 347 -14.22 4.98 17.25
N ARG A 348 -13.97 4.89 15.96
CA ARG A 348 -14.55 5.76 14.93
C ARG A 348 -14.95 4.95 13.69
N THR A 349 -15.73 5.57 12.83
CA THR A 349 -16.05 5.02 11.51
C THR A 349 -15.09 5.57 10.46
N ALA A 350 -14.80 4.80 9.43
CA ALA A 350 -14.09 5.25 8.23
C ALA A 350 -14.57 4.52 6.96
N THR A 351 -14.35 5.10 5.74
CA THR A 351 -14.70 4.53 4.42
C THR A 351 -13.55 4.54 3.45
N GLY A 352 -13.39 3.48 2.71
CA GLY A 352 -12.46 3.37 1.60
C GLY A 352 -12.03 1.94 1.37
N THR A 353 -11.40 1.71 0.24
CA THR A 353 -10.66 0.47 -0.01
C THR A 353 -9.54 0.28 1.01
N SER A 354 -9.15 1.35 1.71
CA SER A 354 -8.22 1.32 2.85
C SER A 354 -8.72 0.49 4.03
N MET A 355 -10.03 0.34 4.23
CA MET A 355 -10.64 -0.47 5.30
C MET A 355 -10.83 -1.92 4.85
N ALA A 356 -11.14 -2.13 3.58
CA ALA A 356 -11.24 -3.46 2.97
C ALA A 356 -9.88 -4.20 2.93
N THR A 357 -8.80 -3.48 2.65
CA THR A 357 -7.45 -4.04 2.49
C THR A 357 -6.92 -4.76 3.73
N PRO A 358 -6.99 -4.19 4.95
CA PRO A 358 -6.55 -4.86 6.16
C PRO A 358 -7.41 -6.09 6.52
N MET A 359 -8.66 -6.14 6.11
CA MET A 359 -9.49 -7.33 6.30
C MET A 359 -8.93 -8.54 5.53
N ALA A 360 -8.46 -8.32 4.30
CA ALA A 360 -7.78 -9.36 3.53
C ALA A 360 -6.42 -9.75 4.16
N ALA A 361 -5.70 -8.79 4.76
CA ALA A 361 -4.48 -9.08 5.53
C ALA A 361 -4.79 -9.94 6.76
N GLY A 362 -5.85 -9.63 7.50
CA GLY A 362 -6.35 -10.44 8.61
C GLY A 362 -6.74 -11.85 8.17
N ALA A 363 -7.47 -11.98 7.05
CA ALA A 363 -7.84 -13.27 6.47
C ALA A 363 -6.59 -14.11 6.14
N ALA A 364 -5.57 -13.51 5.54
CA ALA A 364 -4.29 -14.17 5.28
C ALA A 364 -3.60 -14.64 6.58
N ALA A 365 -3.72 -13.86 7.68
CA ALA A 365 -3.16 -14.23 8.97
C ALA A 365 -3.85 -15.47 9.57
N LEU A 366 -5.17 -15.59 9.43
CA LEU A 366 -5.92 -16.78 9.87
C LEU A 366 -5.52 -18.05 9.08
N LEU A 367 -5.31 -17.91 7.76
CA LEU A 367 -4.83 -19.03 6.93
C LEU A 367 -3.41 -19.47 7.33
N LEU A 368 -2.52 -18.51 7.60
CA LEU A 368 -1.14 -18.77 8.05
C LEU A 368 -1.06 -19.32 9.46
N GLU A 369 -1.98 -18.97 10.36
CA GLU A 369 -2.10 -19.61 11.68
C GLU A 369 -2.45 -21.11 11.52
N LYS A 370 -3.40 -21.43 10.63
CA LYS A 370 -3.80 -22.82 10.37
C LYS A 370 -2.68 -23.62 9.69
N ASN A 371 -2.00 -23.02 8.71
CA ASN A 371 -0.88 -23.65 8.02
C ASN A 371 0.24 -22.62 7.76
N PRO A 372 1.26 -22.58 8.62
CA PRO A 372 2.39 -21.64 8.49
C PRO A 372 3.24 -21.81 7.21
N ASN A 373 3.11 -22.95 6.52
CA ASN A 373 3.90 -23.26 5.33
C ASN A 373 3.24 -22.80 4.03
N LEU A 374 2.04 -22.19 4.08
CA LEU A 374 1.42 -21.64 2.87
C LEU A 374 2.30 -20.57 2.23
N ALA A 375 2.53 -20.74 0.93
CA ALA A 375 3.12 -19.70 0.10
C ALA A 375 2.10 -18.57 -0.16
N ASN A 376 2.59 -17.35 -0.34
CA ASN A 376 1.76 -16.17 -0.62
C ASN A 376 0.81 -16.39 -1.82
N ILE A 377 1.27 -17.02 -2.89
CA ILE A 377 0.45 -17.33 -4.08
C ILE A 377 -0.68 -18.33 -3.75
N GLN A 378 -0.45 -19.28 -2.86
CA GLN A 378 -1.50 -20.22 -2.41
C GLN A 378 -2.58 -19.46 -1.63
N ILE A 379 -2.17 -18.57 -0.71
CA ILE A 379 -3.09 -17.70 0.03
C ILE A 379 -3.95 -16.86 -0.93
N LYS A 380 -3.31 -16.19 -1.90
CA LYS A 380 -4.02 -15.43 -2.93
C LYS A 380 -5.03 -16.28 -3.69
N ASN A 381 -4.65 -17.48 -4.12
CA ASN A 381 -5.52 -18.37 -4.87
C ASN A 381 -6.67 -18.93 -4.00
N ILE A 382 -6.42 -19.24 -2.74
CA ILE A 382 -7.45 -19.67 -1.79
C ILE A 382 -8.49 -18.56 -1.62
N LEU A 383 -8.07 -17.33 -1.28
CA LEU A 383 -8.97 -16.19 -1.09
C LEU A 383 -9.80 -15.91 -2.35
N LYS A 384 -9.20 -16.02 -3.54
CA LYS A 384 -9.91 -15.82 -4.81
C LYS A 384 -10.90 -16.96 -5.13
N SER A 385 -10.51 -18.21 -4.91
CA SER A 385 -11.33 -19.37 -5.28
C SER A 385 -12.52 -19.62 -4.34
N THR A 386 -12.50 -19.02 -3.15
CA THR A 386 -13.56 -19.13 -2.14
C THR A 386 -14.40 -17.86 -1.98
N ALA A 387 -14.09 -16.83 -2.76
CA ALA A 387 -14.82 -15.57 -2.73
C ALA A 387 -16.26 -15.72 -3.24
N ILE A 388 -17.18 -14.96 -2.66
CA ILE A 388 -18.61 -14.95 -3.00
C ILE A 388 -18.87 -13.79 -3.97
N LYS A 389 -19.58 -14.06 -5.05
CA LYS A 389 -19.99 -13.02 -6.00
C LYS A 389 -21.00 -12.07 -5.38
N ILE A 390 -20.81 -10.77 -5.62
CA ILE A 390 -21.72 -9.70 -5.22
C ILE A 390 -22.56 -9.32 -6.44
N GLY A 391 -23.83 -9.67 -6.43
CA GLY A 391 -24.75 -9.40 -7.53
C GLY A 391 -24.17 -9.75 -8.90
N ASP A 392 -24.54 -8.97 -9.92
CA ASP A 392 -24.09 -9.13 -11.32
C ASP A 392 -22.82 -8.31 -11.63
N ALA A 393 -22.10 -7.81 -10.61
CA ALA A 393 -20.91 -7.00 -10.82
C ALA A 393 -19.84 -7.75 -11.62
N GLY A 394 -19.28 -7.11 -12.63
CA GLY A 394 -18.30 -7.71 -13.54
C GLY A 394 -16.94 -7.96 -12.89
N LEU A 395 -16.12 -8.80 -13.54
CA LEU A 395 -14.79 -9.19 -13.08
C LEU A 395 -13.87 -8.00 -12.77
N TRP A 396 -13.93 -6.93 -13.54
CA TRP A 396 -13.09 -5.73 -13.34
C TRP A 396 -13.58 -4.81 -12.23
N THR A 397 -14.74 -5.13 -11.65
CA THR A 397 -15.40 -4.37 -10.59
C THR A 397 -15.20 -5.06 -9.24
N GLN A 398 -15.40 -6.40 -9.18
CA GLN A 398 -15.32 -7.17 -7.94
C GLN A 398 -14.21 -8.24 -7.92
N GLY A 399 -13.47 -8.42 -9.00
CA GLY A 399 -12.53 -9.53 -9.10
C GLY A 399 -13.22 -10.88 -8.95
N SER A 400 -12.71 -11.71 -8.04
CA SER A 400 -13.32 -12.99 -7.71
C SER A 400 -14.58 -12.88 -6.84
N GLY A 401 -14.82 -11.73 -6.20
CA GLY A 401 -15.93 -11.49 -5.28
C GLY A 401 -15.46 -11.11 -3.87
N MET A 402 -16.38 -11.08 -2.91
CA MET A 402 -16.12 -10.80 -1.50
C MET A 402 -15.44 -11.98 -0.81
N ILE A 403 -14.45 -11.70 0.01
CA ILE A 403 -13.72 -12.72 0.76
C ILE A 403 -14.67 -13.52 1.66
N ASN A 404 -14.49 -14.84 1.68
CA ASN A 404 -15.19 -15.77 2.56
C ASN A 404 -14.16 -16.54 3.38
N ILE A 405 -13.92 -16.10 4.60
CA ILE A 405 -12.86 -16.64 5.43
C ILE A 405 -13.18 -18.06 5.90
N GLU A 406 -14.45 -18.38 6.16
CA GLU A 406 -14.87 -19.72 6.56
C GLU A 406 -14.55 -20.75 5.47
N GLU A 407 -14.95 -20.47 4.21
CA GLU A 407 -14.63 -21.35 3.09
C GLU A 407 -13.14 -21.39 2.76
N ALA A 408 -12.44 -20.25 2.93
CA ALA A 408 -11.00 -20.19 2.74
C ALA A 408 -10.25 -21.12 3.73
N LEU A 409 -10.64 -21.13 5.00
CA LEU A 409 -10.06 -22.03 6.00
C LEU A 409 -10.32 -23.52 5.69
N LYS A 410 -11.44 -23.88 5.08
CA LYS A 410 -11.71 -25.28 4.68
C LYS A 410 -10.77 -25.78 3.58
N LYS A 411 -10.11 -24.86 2.86
CA LYS A 411 -9.14 -25.19 1.79
C LYS A 411 -7.70 -25.35 2.28
N VAL A 412 -7.43 -25.08 3.53
CA VAL A 412 -6.15 -25.19 4.23
C VAL A 412 -6.17 -26.43 5.14
#